data_dcb771cc532e2132608c5eec477eba19
#
_entry.id   dcb771cc532e2132608c5eec477eba19
#
_cell.length_a   1.000
_cell.length_b   1.000
_cell.length_c   1.000
_cell.angle_alpha   90.00
_cell.angle_beta   90.00
_cell.angle_gamma   90.00
#
_symmetry.space_group_name_H-M   'P 1'
#
loop_
_entity.id
_entity.type
_entity.pdbx_description
1 polymer ?
#
loop_
_entity_poly.entity_id
_entity_poly.type
_entity_poly.pdbx_seq_one_letter_code
_entity_poly.pdbx_strand_id
1 'polypeptide(L)'
;TLNPHKVLVRYAVRNAKAEILHQEEQWVQVPALSSIWLDKVELPEIDYFNEYVSYEAWENEQIISQGTVIFSYPKYFRYLDPKLTVNVDGDEIVVKAEAYAKSVEIQNENDDLILEDNYFDMNAGEYRVKILSGTPNGLKVRSVYDI
;
A
#
# COMPACT_ATOMS: atom_id res chain seq x y z
N THR A 1 9.29 23.75 -4.49
CA THR A 1 9.98 24.44 -3.41
C THR A 1 10.88 23.51 -2.63
N LEU A 2 11.97 24.04 -2.15
CA LEU A 2 12.94 23.31 -1.35
C LEU A 2 12.77 23.57 0.15
N ASN A 3 11.74 24.30 0.53
CA ASN A 3 11.48 24.57 1.94
C ASN A 3 11.06 23.29 2.66
N PRO A 4 11.65 23.03 3.85
CA PRO A 4 11.21 21.88 4.63
C PRO A 4 9.76 22.02 5.06
N HIS A 5 9.05 20.89 5.10
CA HIS A 5 7.67 20.82 5.55
C HIS A 5 7.56 19.99 6.81
N LYS A 6 6.58 20.35 7.64
CA LYS A 6 6.15 19.45 8.72
C LYS A 6 5.01 18.61 8.20
N VAL A 7 5.19 17.32 8.28
CA VAL A 7 4.23 16.32 7.81
C VAL A 7 3.85 15.43 8.99
N LEU A 8 2.56 15.17 9.17
CA LEU A 8 2.10 14.22 10.16
C LEU A 8 2.18 12.82 9.55
N VAL A 9 3.07 12.00 10.08
CA VAL A 9 3.19 10.61 9.66
C VAL A 9 2.44 9.73 10.66
N ARG A 10 1.44 9.02 10.16
CA ARG A 10 0.73 7.98 10.91
C ARG A 10 1.23 6.65 10.40
N TYR A 11 1.70 5.81 11.30
CA TYR A 11 2.19 4.50 10.90
C TYR A 11 1.72 3.42 11.87
N ALA A 12 1.61 2.22 11.35
CA ALA A 12 1.19 1.06 12.10
C ALA A 12 2.07 -0.14 11.74
N VAL A 13 2.48 -0.87 12.78
CA VAL A 13 3.11 -2.18 12.60
C VAL A 13 1.98 -3.20 12.53
N ARG A 14 1.97 -4.00 11.49
CA ARG A 14 0.92 -4.98 11.22
C ARG A 14 1.51 -6.36 10.98
N ASN A 15 0.72 -7.39 11.28
CA ASN A 15 1.09 -8.76 10.91
C ASN A 15 0.61 -9.08 9.48
N ALA A 16 0.84 -10.29 8.99
CA ALA A 16 0.48 -10.68 7.63
C ALA A 16 -1.02 -10.65 7.35
N LYS A 17 -1.87 -10.66 8.38
CA LYS A 17 -3.33 -10.46 8.25
C LYS A 17 -3.72 -8.99 8.20
N ALA A 18 -2.73 -8.09 8.23
CA ALA A 18 -2.93 -6.65 8.31
C ALA A 18 -3.56 -6.18 9.63
N GLU A 19 -3.50 -6.99 10.67
CA GLU A 19 -3.93 -6.59 12.00
C GLU A 19 -2.93 -5.61 12.61
N ILE A 20 -3.42 -4.55 13.24
CA ILE A 20 -2.57 -3.54 13.85
C ILE A 20 -2.02 -4.07 15.18
N LEU A 21 -0.70 -4.17 15.27
CA LEU A 21 -0.01 -4.60 16.49
C LEU A 21 0.46 -3.39 17.31
N HIS A 22 0.79 -2.30 16.63
CA HIS A 22 1.25 -1.07 17.24
C HIS A 22 0.99 0.07 16.26
N GLN A 23 0.53 1.21 16.74
CA GLN A 23 0.37 2.38 15.87
C GLN A 23 0.75 3.65 16.60
N GLU A 24 1.29 4.58 15.86
CA GLU A 24 1.66 5.89 16.36
C GLU A 24 1.53 6.94 15.27
N GLU A 25 1.57 8.19 15.68
CA GLU A 25 1.71 9.30 14.74
C GLU A 25 2.78 10.25 15.26
N GLN A 26 3.50 10.87 14.33
CA GLN A 26 4.62 11.73 14.66
C GLN A 26 4.74 12.83 13.61
N TRP A 27 5.01 14.05 14.08
CA TRP A 27 5.36 15.15 13.20
C TRP A 27 6.81 15.02 12.77
N VAL A 28 7.03 15.01 11.46
CA VAL A 28 8.36 14.87 10.86
C VAL A 28 8.61 16.05 9.94
N GLN A 29 9.77 16.67 10.07
CA GLN A 29 10.18 17.71 9.15
C GLN A 29 11.01 17.10 8.05
N VAL A 30 10.52 17.19 6.82
CA VAL A 30 11.20 16.62 5.64
C VAL A 30 11.36 17.70 4.58
N PRO A 31 12.51 17.73 3.89
CA PRO A 31 12.74 18.75 2.84
C PRO A 31 11.96 18.47 1.57
N ALA A 32 11.50 17.23 1.36
CA ALA A 32 10.72 16.82 0.19
C ALA A 32 9.91 15.58 0.52
N LEU A 33 8.96 15.23 -0.34
CA LEU A 33 8.21 13.99 -0.26
C LEU A 33 9.17 12.82 -0.54
N SER A 34 9.63 12.18 0.50
CA SER A 34 10.54 11.05 0.39
C SER A 34 10.28 10.06 1.51
N SER A 35 10.76 8.85 1.35
CA SER A 35 10.65 7.81 2.37
C SER A 35 11.66 7.98 3.51
N ILE A 36 12.39 9.08 3.52
CA ILE A 36 13.42 9.36 4.55
C ILE A 36 12.83 9.52 5.96
N TRP A 37 11.51 9.67 6.07
CA TRP A 37 10.85 9.77 7.36
C TRP A 37 11.14 8.57 8.27
N LEU A 38 11.41 7.39 7.69
CA LEU A 38 11.74 6.19 8.45
C LEU A 38 12.98 6.38 9.33
N ASP A 39 13.93 7.21 8.90
CA ASP A 39 15.13 7.50 9.69
C ASP A 39 14.86 8.47 10.83
N LYS A 40 13.68 9.07 10.85
CA LYS A 40 13.30 10.12 11.80
C LYS A 40 12.29 9.66 12.84
N VAL A 41 11.76 8.47 12.71
CA VAL A 41 10.80 7.88 13.68
C VAL A 41 11.42 6.68 14.36
N GLU A 42 11.06 6.48 15.63
CA GLU A 42 11.47 5.29 16.37
C GLU A 42 10.42 4.21 16.15
N LEU A 43 10.87 3.05 15.68
CA LEU A 43 10.01 1.90 15.48
C LEU A 43 10.22 0.89 16.60
N PRO A 44 9.17 0.18 17.03
CA PRO A 44 9.35 -0.95 17.95
C PRO A 44 10.12 -2.06 17.26
N GLU A 45 10.50 -3.07 18.02
CA GLU A 45 11.11 -4.26 17.45
C GLU A 45 10.14 -4.95 16.51
N ILE A 46 10.59 -5.25 15.29
CA ILE A 46 9.75 -5.78 14.22
C ILE A 46 10.28 -7.15 13.80
N ASP A 47 9.37 -8.12 13.66
CA ASP A 47 9.67 -9.41 13.05
C ASP A 47 9.68 -9.25 11.53
N TYR A 48 10.86 -9.22 10.93
CA TYR A 48 11.05 -8.89 9.52
C TYR A 48 10.33 -9.84 8.55
N PHE A 49 9.99 -11.04 8.96
CA PHE A 49 9.37 -12.03 8.08
C PHE A 49 7.85 -12.11 8.23
N ASN A 50 7.30 -11.61 9.32
CA ASN A 50 5.88 -11.75 9.64
C ASN A 50 5.18 -10.40 9.85
N GLU A 51 5.93 -9.31 9.95
CA GLU A 51 5.39 -7.99 10.25
C GLU A 51 5.86 -6.95 9.25
N TYR A 52 5.02 -5.97 8.99
CA TYR A 52 5.33 -4.86 8.09
C TYR A 52 4.79 -3.55 8.67
N VAL A 53 5.23 -2.43 8.10
CA VAL A 53 4.76 -1.11 8.50
C VAL A 53 3.91 -0.53 7.37
N SER A 54 2.69 -0.11 7.71
CA SER A 54 1.87 0.71 6.82
C SER A 54 1.95 2.15 7.30
N TYR A 55 1.95 3.10 6.38
CA TYR A 55 2.07 4.51 6.73
C TYR A 55 1.20 5.41 5.86
N GLU A 56 0.86 6.55 6.44
CA GLU A 56 0.23 7.66 5.73
C GLU A 56 0.94 8.93 6.15
N ALA A 57 1.27 9.77 5.19
CA ALA A 57 1.84 11.10 5.45
C ALA A 57 0.78 12.14 5.12
N TRP A 58 0.50 13.02 6.08
CA TRP A 58 -0.54 14.02 6.00
C TRP A 58 0.04 15.43 6.03
N GLU A 59 -0.46 16.27 5.15
CA GLU A 59 -0.17 17.70 5.13
C GLU A 59 -1.47 18.46 4.87
N ASN A 60 -1.80 19.42 5.76
CA ASN A 60 -3.03 20.22 5.62
C ASN A 60 -4.30 19.38 5.45
N GLU A 61 -4.43 18.33 6.25
CA GLU A 61 -5.57 17.42 6.27
C GLU A 61 -5.72 16.57 4.99
N GLN A 62 -4.68 16.51 4.16
CA GLN A 62 -4.64 15.66 2.97
C GLN A 62 -3.55 14.62 3.08
N ILE A 63 -3.84 13.42 2.60
CA ILE A 63 -2.83 12.38 2.47
C ILE A 63 -1.96 12.72 1.25
N ILE A 64 -0.68 12.95 1.47
CA ILE A 64 0.26 13.26 0.41
C ILE A 64 1.12 12.08 0.01
N SER A 65 1.18 11.05 0.84
CA SER A 65 1.86 9.80 0.54
C SER A 65 1.34 8.70 1.45
N GLN A 66 1.29 7.48 0.94
CA GLN A 66 0.93 6.31 1.72
C GLN A 66 1.55 5.08 1.10
N GLY A 67 1.73 4.06 1.89
CA GLY A 67 2.29 2.81 1.40
C GLY A 67 2.62 1.85 2.53
N THR A 68 3.41 0.86 2.19
CA THR A 68 3.89 -0.12 3.16
C THR A 68 5.38 -0.34 2.99
N VAL A 69 6.02 -0.79 4.07
CA VAL A 69 7.45 -1.10 4.08
C VAL A 69 7.61 -2.49 4.68
N ILE A 70 8.31 -3.36 3.98
CA ILE A 70 8.78 -4.63 4.53
C ILE A 70 10.30 -4.55 4.68
N PHE A 71 10.84 -5.24 5.67
CA PHE A 71 12.24 -5.15 6.04
C PHE A 71 13.05 -6.38 5.62
N SER A 72 12.40 -7.36 5.01
CA SER A 72 13.04 -8.50 4.36
C SER A 72 12.90 -8.36 2.85
N TYR A 73 13.60 -9.21 2.09
CA TYR A 73 13.29 -9.31 0.66
C TYR A 73 11.84 -9.77 0.49
N PRO A 74 11.09 -9.23 -0.50
CA PRO A 74 9.67 -9.58 -0.67
C PRO A 74 9.40 -11.09 -0.73
N LYS A 75 10.28 -11.88 -1.32
CA LYS A 75 10.10 -13.34 -1.43
C LYS A 75 10.24 -14.06 -0.09
N TYR A 76 10.82 -13.45 0.92
CA TYR A 76 11.02 -14.06 2.24
C TYR A 76 9.96 -13.67 3.27
N PHE A 77 9.14 -12.67 2.97
CA PHE A 77 8.04 -12.32 3.86
C PHE A 77 7.00 -13.43 3.85
N ARG A 78 6.48 -13.79 5.02
CA ARG A 78 5.52 -14.87 5.17
C ARG A 78 4.11 -14.37 4.95
N TYR A 79 3.75 -14.19 3.69
CA TYR A 79 2.41 -13.75 3.32
C TYR A 79 1.38 -14.83 3.64
N LEU A 80 0.19 -14.39 4.03
CA LEU A 80 -0.98 -15.25 4.05
C LEU A 80 -1.72 -15.07 2.72
N ASP A 81 -2.55 -16.04 2.35
CA ASP A 81 -3.34 -15.92 1.14
C ASP A 81 -4.29 -14.72 1.26
N PRO A 82 -4.11 -13.66 0.48
CA PRO A 82 -4.97 -12.50 0.58
C PRO A 82 -6.34 -12.69 -0.04
N LYS A 83 -6.57 -13.80 -0.76
CA LYS A 83 -7.84 -14.11 -1.43
C LYS A 83 -8.36 -12.92 -2.23
N LEU A 84 -7.50 -12.42 -3.10
CA LEU A 84 -7.80 -11.22 -3.88
C LEU A 84 -8.99 -11.42 -4.78
N THR A 85 -9.89 -10.43 -4.80
CA THR A 85 -11.00 -10.35 -5.74
C THR A 85 -10.98 -9.00 -6.44
N VAL A 86 -11.50 -8.95 -7.65
CA VAL A 86 -11.53 -7.72 -8.44
C VAL A 86 -12.91 -7.55 -9.07
N ASN A 87 -13.45 -6.33 -8.97
CA ASN A 87 -14.75 -5.95 -9.54
C ASN A 87 -14.67 -4.55 -10.13
N VAL A 88 -15.62 -4.23 -10.99
CA VAL A 88 -15.74 -2.89 -11.57
C VAL A 88 -16.92 -2.18 -10.92
N ASP A 89 -16.71 -0.93 -10.53
CA ASP A 89 -17.73 -0.06 -9.97
C ASP A 89 -17.64 1.31 -10.67
N GLY A 90 -18.48 1.52 -11.70
CA GLY A 90 -18.43 2.73 -12.50
C GLY A 90 -17.11 2.87 -13.24
N ASP A 91 -16.38 3.95 -12.95
CA ASP A 91 -15.07 4.22 -13.53
C ASP A 91 -13.91 3.77 -12.63
N GLU A 92 -14.22 2.94 -11.62
CA GLU A 92 -13.23 2.43 -10.69
C GLU A 92 -13.16 0.91 -10.71
N ILE A 93 -11.97 0.37 -10.46
CA ILE A 93 -11.77 -1.04 -10.20
C ILE A 93 -11.60 -1.20 -8.69
N VAL A 94 -12.35 -2.12 -8.11
CA VAL A 94 -12.34 -2.41 -6.68
C VAL A 94 -11.63 -3.73 -6.45
N VAL A 95 -10.54 -3.68 -5.69
CA VAL A 95 -9.79 -4.87 -5.27
C VAL A 95 -10.04 -5.09 -3.79
N LYS A 96 -10.37 -6.33 -3.42
CA LYS A 96 -10.58 -6.70 -2.02
C LYS A 96 -9.56 -7.77 -1.62
N ALA A 97 -9.08 -7.66 -0.38
CA ALA A 97 -8.13 -8.61 0.18
C ALA A 97 -8.52 -8.96 1.61
N GLU A 98 -8.23 -10.20 2.03
CA GLU A 98 -8.47 -10.68 3.39
C GLU A 98 -7.20 -10.65 4.24
N ALA A 99 -6.06 -10.34 3.64
CA ALA A 99 -4.77 -10.21 4.31
C ALA A 99 -3.90 -9.21 3.55
N TYR A 100 -2.73 -8.90 4.08
CA TYR A 100 -1.79 -8.01 3.41
C TYR A 100 -1.39 -8.57 2.04
N ALA A 101 -1.45 -7.72 1.02
CA ALA A 101 -1.04 -8.05 -0.34
C ALA A 101 0.02 -7.07 -0.83
N LYS A 102 1.17 -7.57 -1.24
CA LYS A 102 2.31 -6.80 -1.73
C LYS A 102 2.33 -6.79 -3.25
N SER A 103 2.53 -5.62 -3.84
CA SER A 103 2.65 -5.44 -5.30
C SER A 103 1.49 -6.06 -6.05
N VAL A 104 0.29 -5.58 -5.74
CA VAL A 104 -0.94 -6.06 -6.39
C VAL A 104 -0.97 -5.56 -7.83
N GLU A 105 -1.08 -6.49 -8.77
CA GLU A 105 -1.18 -6.20 -10.19
C GLU A 105 -2.58 -6.52 -10.70
N ILE A 106 -3.20 -5.54 -11.34
CA ILE A 106 -4.47 -5.72 -12.04
C ILE A 106 -4.14 -5.99 -13.52
N GLN A 107 -4.63 -7.11 -14.03
CA GLN A 107 -4.45 -7.51 -15.42
C GLN A 107 -5.77 -7.42 -16.17
N ASN A 108 -5.72 -6.95 -17.40
CA ASN A 108 -6.88 -6.86 -18.29
C ASN A 108 -6.62 -7.68 -19.54
N GLU A 109 -7.65 -8.28 -20.08
CA GLU A 109 -7.55 -9.05 -21.32
C GLU A 109 -7.21 -8.14 -22.50
N ASN A 110 -7.76 -6.93 -22.53
CA ASN A 110 -7.44 -5.91 -23.53
C ASN A 110 -6.26 -5.05 -23.08
N ASP A 111 -5.33 -4.76 -23.97
CA ASP A 111 -4.12 -3.99 -23.66
C ASP A 111 -4.37 -2.47 -23.57
N ASP A 112 -5.60 -2.02 -23.82
CA ASP A 112 -5.94 -0.59 -23.86
C ASP A 112 -6.27 0.01 -22.48
N LEU A 113 -6.34 -0.81 -21.43
CA LEU A 113 -6.72 -0.34 -20.11
C LEU A 113 -5.58 0.44 -19.44
N ILE A 114 -5.85 1.68 -19.09
CA ILE A 114 -4.93 2.54 -18.36
C ILE A 114 -5.54 2.89 -17.01
N LEU A 115 -4.82 2.59 -15.95
CA LEU A 115 -5.26 2.82 -14.58
C LEU A 115 -4.41 3.92 -13.94
N GLU A 116 -4.98 4.63 -12.95
CA GLU A 116 -4.23 5.64 -12.22
C GLU A 116 -3.14 5.02 -11.35
N ASP A 117 -3.29 3.74 -10.97
CA ASP A 117 -2.33 3.04 -10.14
C ASP A 117 -2.35 1.54 -10.46
N ASN A 118 -1.19 0.92 -10.34
CA ASN A 118 -1.03 -0.52 -10.47
C ASN A 118 0.22 -0.93 -9.70
N TYR A 119 0.37 -2.20 -9.34
CA TYR A 119 1.47 -2.68 -8.50
C TYR A 119 1.49 -2.01 -7.13
N PHE A 120 0.34 -1.85 -6.51
CA PHE A 120 0.21 -1.22 -5.19
C PHE A 120 0.24 -2.27 -4.07
N ASP A 121 0.57 -1.80 -2.86
CA ASP A 121 0.45 -2.61 -1.66
C ASP A 121 -0.89 -2.29 -0.99
N MET A 122 -1.53 -3.29 -0.39
CA MET A 122 -2.76 -3.05 0.34
C MET A 122 -2.86 -3.87 1.62
N ASN A 123 -3.46 -3.28 2.63
CA ASN A 123 -3.87 -4.01 3.83
C ASN A 123 -5.13 -4.82 3.53
N ALA A 124 -5.56 -5.64 4.47
CA ALA A 124 -6.86 -6.29 4.36
C ALA A 124 -7.95 -5.22 4.21
N GLY A 125 -8.91 -5.46 3.33
CA GLY A 125 -9.99 -4.53 3.04
C GLY A 125 -10.15 -4.27 1.56
N GLU A 126 -10.48 -3.04 1.22
CA GLU A 126 -10.83 -2.64 -0.13
C GLU A 126 -9.87 -1.55 -0.62
N TYR A 127 -9.44 -1.66 -1.87
CA TYR A 127 -8.61 -0.67 -2.54
C TYR A 127 -9.25 -0.32 -3.88
N ARG A 128 -9.42 0.96 -4.16
CA ARG A 128 -10.06 1.44 -5.38
C ARG A 128 -9.05 2.13 -6.29
N VAL A 129 -9.10 1.78 -7.59
CA VAL A 129 -8.22 2.34 -8.62
C VAL A 129 -9.08 2.92 -9.72
N LYS A 130 -8.84 4.17 -10.07
CA LYS A 130 -9.59 4.83 -11.12
C LYS A 130 -9.13 4.39 -12.50
N ILE A 131 -10.10 4.14 -13.39
CA ILE A 131 -9.84 3.85 -14.81
C ILE A 131 -9.66 5.19 -15.52
N LEU A 132 -8.50 5.40 -16.12
CA LEU A 132 -8.22 6.62 -16.87
C LEU A 132 -8.62 6.47 -18.34
N SER A 133 -8.53 5.27 -18.89
CA SER A 133 -8.80 5.01 -20.28
C SER A 133 -8.97 3.51 -20.51
N GLY A 134 -9.69 3.12 -21.54
CA GLY A 134 -9.88 1.74 -21.93
C GLY A 134 -11.10 1.08 -21.31
N THR A 135 -11.31 -0.18 -21.64
CA THR A 135 -12.48 -0.96 -21.21
C THR A 135 -12.04 -2.19 -20.42
N PRO A 136 -12.52 -2.34 -19.18
CA PRO A 136 -12.23 -3.56 -18.40
C PRO A 136 -12.87 -4.78 -19.06
N ASN A 137 -12.09 -5.84 -19.21
CA ASN A 137 -12.56 -7.09 -19.76
C ASN A 137 -11.70 -8.23 -19.24
N GLY A 138 -12.33 -9.25 -18.64
CA GLY A 138 -11.62 -10.41 -18.13
C GLY A 138 -10.58 -10.06 -17.08
N LEU A 139 -10.91 -9.17 -16.16
CA LEU A 139 -9.98 -8.69 -15.14
C LEU A 139 -9.47 -9.82 -14.26
N LYS A 140 -8.18 -9.79 -13.98
CA LYS A 140 -7.51 -10.68 -13.04
C LYS A 140 -6.65 -9.84 -12.09
N VAL A 141 -6.39 -10.38 -10.92
CA VAL A 141 -5.56 -9.71 -9.92
C VAL A 141 -4.63 -10.73 -9.28
N ARG A 142 -3.38 -10.31 -9.03
CA ARG A 142 -2.39 -11.13 -8.35
C ARG A 142 -1.46 -10.26 -7.52
N SER A 143 -0.74 -10.88 -6.60
CA SER A 143 0.25 -10.21 -5.75
C SER A 143 1.53 -11.05 -5.68
N VAL A 144 2.51 -10.59 -4.91
CA VAL A 144 3.76 -11.36 -4.68
C VAL A 144 3.45 -12.75 -4.12
N TYR A 145 2.38 -12.92 -3.34
CA TYR A 145 1.96 -14.22 -2.82
C TYR A 145 1.76 -15.26 -3.93
N ASP A 146 1.31 -14.82 -5.10
CA ASP A 146 0.96 -15.72 -6.22
C ASP A 146 2.15 -16.09 -7.11
N ILE A 147 3.32 -15.57 -6.81
CA ILE A 147 4.52 -15.77 -7.63
C ILE A 147 5.39 -16.90 -7.07
#